data_a6509b9396c2b09447380ca5171cee89
#
_entry.id   a6509b9396c2b09447380ca5171cee89
#
_cell.length_a   1.000
_cell.length_b   1.000
_cell.length_c   1.000
_cell.angle_alpha   90.00
_cell.angle_beta   90.00
_cell.angle_gamma   90.00
#
_symmetry.space_group_name_H-M   'P 1'
#
loop_
_entity.id
_entity.type
_entity.pdbx_description
1 polymer ?
#
loop_
_entity_poly.entity_id
_entity_poly.type
_entity_poly.pdbx_seq_one_letter_code
_entity_poly.pdbx_strand_id
1 'polypeptide(L)'
;MFDASQYATLRAVVDRMIPVDDAPGGLDAEVDRYLLTLLQHETGLIPTYTAALTALQHEADIRHHQSFAALTPAQMDAILHDVAAGTTQAVWLTDAPAFVALLAEQCAEGFYADPRQGGNKDTISWRMVGFEERR
;
A
#
# COMPACT_ATOMS: atom_id res chain seq x y z
N MET A 1 -14.92 -6.74 -0.71
CA MET A 1 -14.26 -5.81 0.24
C MET A 1 -14.00 -4.45 -0.40
N PHE A 2 -13.19 -4.38 -1.46
CA PHE A 2 -12.92 -3.14 -2.18
C PHE A 2 -13.53 -3.21 -3.58
N ASP A 3 -13.96 -2.04 -4.09
CA ASP A 3 -14.33 -1.93 -5.49
C ASP A 3 -13.06 -1.86 -6.38
N ALA A 4 -13.25 -1.84 -7.71
CA ALA A 4 -12.12 -1.84 -8.63
C ALA A 4 -11.21 -0.62 -8.44
N SER A 5 -11.79 0.55 -8.18
CA SER A 5 -11.03 1.78 -7.97
C SER A 5 -10.21 1.72 -6.68
N GLN A 6 -10.81 1.24 -5.59
CA GLN A 6 -10.13 1.09 -4.32
C GLN A 6 -9.00 0.06 -4.42
N TYR A 7 -9.23 -1.05 -5.10
CA TYR A 7 -8.21 -2.08 -5.30
C TYR A 7 -7.05 -1.55 -6.14
N ALA A 8 -7.34 -0.81 -7.22
CA ALA A 8 -6.29 -0.21 -8.04
C ALA A 8 -5.46 0.80 -7.24
N THR A 9 -6.11 1.59 -6.37
CA THR A 9 -5.41 2.53 -5.49
C THR A 9 -4.53 1.78 -4.49
N LEU A 10 -5.01 0.68 -3.91
CA LEU A 10 -4.23 -0.15 -2.99
C LEU A 10 -2.96 -0.67 -3.66
N ARG A 11 -3.08 -1.21 -4.88
CA ARG A 11 -1.92 -1.69 -5.62
C ARG A 11 -0.93 -0.56 -5.90
N ALA A 12 -1.44 0.61 -6.26
CA ALA A 12 -0.58 1.77 -6.54
C ALA A 12 0.20 2.21 -5.30
N VAL A 13 -0.45 2.26 -4.13
CA VAL A 13 0.26 2.65 -2.91
C VAL A 13 1.26 1.59 -2.47
N VAL A 14 0.97 0.31 -2.64
CA VAL A 14 1.93 -0.77 -2.37
C VAL A 14 3.18 -0.59 -3.24
N ASP A 15 2.98 -0.31 -4.53
CA ASP A 15 4.09 -0.07 -5.45
C ASP A 15 4.94 1.13 -5.02
N ARG A 16 4.31 2.20 -4.52
CA ARG A 16 5.07 3.37 -4.07
C ARG A 16 5.74 3.18 -2.71
N MET A 17 5.18 2.34 -1.85
CA MET A 17 5.80 2.02 -0.55
C MET A 17 7.05 1.15 -0.70
N ILE A 18 7.01 0.19 -1.62
CA ILE A 18 8.13 -0.72 -1.90
C ILE A 18 8.28 -0.78 -3.42
N PRO A 19 8.89 0.25 -4.05
CA PRO A 19 9.00 0.28 -5.51
C PRO A 19 10.04 -0.70 -6.04
N VAL A 20 9.85 -1.08 -7.30
CA VAL A 20 10.87 -1.85 -8.02
C VAL A 20 12.04 -0.90 -8.35
N ASP A 21 13.24 -1.32 -7.99
CA ASP A 21 14.48 -0.65 -8.38
C ASP A 21 15.50 -1.72 -8.76
N ASP A 22 16.63 -1.84 -8.06
CA ASP A 22 17.58 -2.93 -8.27
C ASP A 22 17.15 -4.23 -7.59
N ALA A 23 16.01 -4.21 -6.90
CA ALA A 23 15.45 -5.35 -6.17
C ALA A 23 13.94 -5.44 -6.43
N PRO A 24 13.33 -6.64 -6.25
CA PRO A 24 11.88 -6.79 -6.39
C PRO A 24 11.11 -5.88 -5.45
N GLY A 25 9.99 -5.33 -5.94
CA GLY A 25 9.13 -4.44 -5.17
C GLY A 25 7.97 -5.16 -4.47
N GLY A 26 7.10 -4.38 -3.84
CA GLY A 26 5.97 -4.90 -3.08
C GLY A 26 4.97 -5.67 -3.92
N LEU A 27 4.69 -5.23 -5.14
CA LEU A 27 3.77 -5.96 -6.01
C LEU A 27 4.37 -7.29 -6.49
N ASP A 28 5.68 -7.35 -6.69
CA ASP A 28 6.37 -8.60 -7.03
C ASP A 28 6.25 -9.62 -5.90
N ALA A 29 6.27 -9.16 -4.65
CA ALA A 29 6.11 -9.99 -3.46
C ALA A 29 4.64 -10.22 -3.10
N GLU A 30 3.69 -9.71 -3.90
CA GLU A 30 2.25 -9.82 -3.66
C GLU A 30 1.81 -9.25 -2.29
N VAL A 31 2.40 -8.14 -1.88
CA VAL A 31 2.04 -7.47 -0.62
C VAL A 31 0.59 -7.00 -0.63
N ASP A 32 0.05 -6.61 -1.80
CA ASP A 32 -1.35 -6.27 -1.95
C ASP A 32 -2.26 -7.44 -1.54
N ARG A 33 -1.90 -8.66 -1.91
CA ARG A 33 -2.65 -9.87 -1.51
C ARG A 33 -2.51 -10.16 -0.02
N TYR A 34 -1.32 -9.93 0.54
CA TYR A 34 -1.11 -10.03 1.98
C TYR A 34 -2.06 -9.10 2.74
N LEU A 35 -2.17 -7.84 2.29
CA LEU A 35 -3.04 -6.87 2.94
C LEU A 35 -4.50 -7.28 2.88
N LEU A 36 -4.96 -7.82 1.74
CA LEU A 36 -6.33 -8.32 1.63
C LEU A 36 -6.59 -9.48 2.59
N THR A 37 -5.64 -10.40 2.73
CA THR A 37 -5.75 -11.51 3.67
C THR A 37 -5.77 -11.00 5.10
N LEU A 38 -4.90 -10.06 5.44
CA LEU A 38 -4.85 -9.43 6.75
C LEU A 38 -6.20 -8.81 7.12
N LEU A 39 -6.82 -8.08 6.19
CA LEU A 39 -8.10 -7.43 6.42
C LEU A 39 -9.25 -8.42 6.57
N GLN A 40 -9.14 -9.60 5.97
CA GLN A 40 -10.12 -10.67 6.19
C GLN A 40 -10.07 -11.22 7.61
N HIS A 41 -8.92 -11.17 8.26
CA HIS A 41 -8.72 -11.61 9.64
C HIS A 41 -8.93 -10.49 10.64
N GLU A 42 -8.55 -9.27 10.28
CA GLU A 42 -8.66 -8.08 11.13
C GLU A 42 -9.69 -7.13 10.52
N THR A 43 -10.95 -7.53 10.55
CA THR A 43 -12.04 -6.81 9.88
C THR A 43 -12.24 -5.40 10.40
N GLY A 44 -11.81 -5.10 11.63
CA GLY A 44 -11.87 -3.75 12.19
C GLY A 44 -11.03 -2.72 11.42
N LEU A 45 -10.06 -3.18 10.63
CA LEU A 45 -9.23 -2.31 9.80
C LEU A 45 -9.89 -1.96 8.46
N ILE A 46 -10.92 -2.69 8.05
CA ILE A 46 -11.57 -2.46 6.74
C ILE A 46 -12.10 -1.03 6.61
N PRO A 47 -12.85 -0.47 7.59
CA PRO A 47 -13.30 0.92 7.48
C PRO A 47 -12.15 1.92 7.33
N THR A 48 -11.06 1.72 8.05
CA THR A 48 -9.89 2.58 7.97
C THR A 48 -9.28 2.57 6.57
N TYR A 49 -9.05 1.39 6.01
CA TYR A 49 -8.50 1.25 4.66
C TYR A 49 -9.47 1.80 3.61
N THR A 50 -10.76 1.49 3.73
CA THR A 50 -11.77 1.98 2.79
C THR A 50 -11.82 3.50 2.76
N ALA A 51 -11.84 4.14 3.94
CA ALA A 51 -11.85 5.59 4.05
C ALA A 51 -10.59 6.21 3.46
N ALA A 52 -9.43 5.62 3.73
CA ALA A 52 -8.14 6.13 3.25
C ALA A 52 -8.01 5.99 1.73
N LEU A 53 -8.38 4.84 1.17
CA LEU A 53 -8.30 4.62 -0.28
C LEU A 53 -9.26 5.56 -1.01
N THR A 54 -10.44 5.78 -0.47
CA THR A 54 -11.40 6.75 -1.02
C THR A 54 -10.85 8.17 -0.96
N ALA A 55 -10.22 8.55 0.16
CA ALA A 55 -9.63 9.88 0.32
C ALA A 55 -8.44 10.09 -0.64
N LEU A 56 -7.61 9.08 -0.86
CA LEU A 56 -6.53 9.15 -1.84
C LEU A 56 -7.07 9.38 -3.25
N GLN A 57 -8.18 8.74 -3.59
CA GLN A 57 -8.84 8.95 -4.87
C GLN A 57 -9.34 10.38 -5.00
N HIS A 58 -9.91 10.95 -3.93
CA HIS A 58 -10.34 12.34 -3.91
C HIS A 58 -9.16 13.30 -4.03
N GLU A 59 -8.04 13.02 -3.37
CA GLU A 59 -6.82 13.83 -3.51
C GLU A 59 -6.36 13.88 -4.96
N ALA A 60 -6.32 12.73 -5.62
CA ALA A 60 -5.93 12.63 -7.02
C ALA A 60 -6.88 13.42 -7.93
N ASP A 61 -8.17 13.33 -7.67
CA ASP A 61 -9.18 14.04 -8.45
C ASP A 61 -9.07 15.56 -8.27
N ILE A 62 -8.94 16.04 -7.04
CA ILE A 62 -8.80 17.46 -6.75
C ILE A 62 -7.54 18.04 -7.39
N ARG A 63 -6.42 17.33 -7.27
CA ARG A 63 -5.12 17.84 -7.71
C ARG A 63 -4.86 17.68 -9.19
N HIS A 64 -5.34 16.60 -9.81
CA HIS A 64 -4.94 16.22 -11.17
C HIS A 64 -6.11 15.83 -12.07
N HIS A 65 -7.33 15.78 -11.58
CA HIS A 65 -8.53 15.34 -12.33
C HIS A 65 -8.35 13.93 -12.94
N GLN A 66 -7.66 13.06 -12.23
CA GLN A 66 -7.38 11.68 -12.64
C GLN A 66 -7.54 10.74 -11.47
N SER A 67 -7.67 9.45 -11.75
CA SER A 67 -7.63 8.44 -10.69
C SER A 67 -6.21 8.34 -10.13
N PHE A 68 -6.10 7.99 -8.85
CA PHE A 68 -4.79 7.86 -8.20
C PHE A 68 -3.89 6.88 -8.96
N ALA A 69 -4.43 5.73 -9.37
CA ALA A 69 -3.68 4.71 -10.09
C ALA A 69 -3.19 5.17 -11.48
N ALA A 70 -3.78 6.22 -12.04
CA ALA A 70 -3.38 6.77 -13.34
C ALA A 70 -2.29 7.85 -13.23
N LEU A 71 -1.95 8.28 -12.01
CA LEU A 71 -0.94 9.30 -11.79
C LEU A 71 0.47 8.75 -12.08
N THR A 72 1.41 9.67 -12.32
CA THR A 72 2.82 9.30 -12.39
C THR A 72 3.32 8.92 -10.99
N PRO A 73 4.39 8.12 -10.89
CA PRO A 73 4.99 7.82 -9.59
C PRO A 73 5.34 9.06 -8.79
N ALA A 74 5.87 10.10 -9.42
CA ALA A 74 6.20 11.35 -8.73
C ALA A 74 4.97 12.05 -8.17
N GLN A 75 3.86 12.05 -8.90
CA GLN A 75 2.59 12.62 -8.42
C GLN A 75 2.03 11.83 -7.25
N MET A 76 2.08 10.51 -7.32
CA MET A 76 1.66 9.64 -6.21
C MET A 76 2.50 9.90 -4.96
N ASP A 77 3.81 9.97 -5.11
CA ASP A 77 4.73 10.20 -3.99
C ASP A 77 4.50 11.56 -3.34
N ALA A 78 4.22 12.59 -4.14
CA ALA A 78 3.90 13.91 -3.61
C ALA A 78 2.62 13.90 -2.76
N ILE A 79 1.59 13.20 -3.23
CA ILE A 79 0.36 13.05 -2.46
C ILE A 79 0.62 12.30 -1.16
N LEU A 80 1.33 11.17 -1.22
CA LEU A 80 1.62 10.36 -0.03
C LEU A 80 2.47 11.14 0.97
N HIS A 81 3.40 11.96 0.50
CA HIS A 81 4.19 12.85 1.36
C HIS A 81 3.28 13.83 2.11
N ASP A 82 2.36 14.48 1.41
CA ASP A 82 1.44 15.44 2.02
C ASP A 82 0.48 14.75 2.99
N VAL A 83 0.01 13.55 2.66
CA VAL A 83 -0.84 12.75 3.56
C VAL A 83 -0.08 12.43 4.84
N ALA A 84 1.17 12.01 4.74
CA ALA A 84 2.01 11.72 5.90
C ALA A 84 2.25 12.98 6.76
N ALA A 85 2.32 14.16 6.14
CA ALA A 85 2.50 15.42 6.84
C ALA A 85 1.19 16.00 7.39
N GLY A 86 0.05 15.44 7.03
CA GLY A 86 -1.26 15.96 7.45
C GLY A 86 -1.73 17.15 6.62
N THR A 87 -1.09 17.43 5.48
CA THR A 87 -1.42 18.57 4.62
C THR A 87 -2.25 18.10 3.41
N THR A 88 -3.45 17.59 3.68
CA THR A 88 -4.33 17.06 2.65
C THR A 88 -5.28 18.14 2.12
N GLN A 89 -5.75 17.96 0.88
CA GLN A 89 -6.77 18.85 0.27
C GLN A 89 -8.16 18.22 0.33
N ALA A 90 -8.26 16.90 0.34
CA ALA A 90 -9.52 16.20 0.50
C ALA A 90 -9.86 16.05 1.99
N VAL A 91 -11.13 15.74 2.26
CA VAL A 91 -11.58 15.41 3.62
C VAL A 91 -11.20 13.96 3.90
N TRP A 92 -10.53 13.75 5.03
CA TRP A 92 -10.15 12.41 5.50
C TRP A 92 -11.00 12.03 6.71
N LEU A 93 -11.66 10.89 6.64
CA LEU A 93 -12.47 10.35 7.73
C LEU A 93 -11.64 9.53 8.71
N THR A 94 -10.37 9.33 8.43
CA THR A 94 -9.41 8.71 9.32
C THR A 94 -8.18 9.61 9.43
N ASP A 95 -7.35 9.39 10.44
CA ASP A 95 -6.13 10.17 10.63
C ASP A 95 -5.16 9.87 9.48
N ALA A 96 -4.91 10.87 8.63
CA ALA A 96 -4.10 10.69 7.43
C ALA A 96 -2.65 10.31 7.73
N PRO A 97 -1.91 11.02 8.62
CA PRO A 97 -0.55 10.62 8.97
C PRO A 97 -0.49 9.23 9.61
N ALA A 98 -1.44 8.90 10.48
CA ALA A 98 -1.49 7.59 11.14
C ALA A 98 -1.74 6.48 10.12
N PHE A 99 -2.56 6.73 9.10
CA PHE A 99 -2.80 5.73 8.05
C PHE A 99 -1.52 5.43 7.27
N VAL A 100 -0.75 6.45 6.92
CA VAL A 100 0.52 6.22 6.17
C VAL A 100 1.49 5.41 7.01
N ALA A 101 1.60 5.70 8.31
CA ALA A 101 2.44 4.94 9.22
C ALA A 101 1.99 3.46 9.31
N LEU A 102 0.67 3.24 9.43
CA LEU A 102 0.10 1.89 9.46
C LEU A 102 0.36 1.16 8.16
N LEU A 103 0.13 1.83 7.02
CA LEU A 103 0.35 1.25 5.70
C LEU A 103 1.81 0.83 5.51
N ALA A 104 2.75 1.70 5.88
CA ALA A 104 4.17 1.40 5.78
C ALA A 104 4.55 0.19 6.63
N GLU A 105 4.04 0.11 7.85
CA GLU A 105 4.29 -1.01 8.76
C GLU A 105 3.72 -2.31 8.18
N GLN A 106 2.49 -2.29 7.71
CA GLN A 106 1.83 -3.48 7.18
C GLN A 106 2.40 -3.92 5.85
N CYS A 107 2.85 -2.99 5.01
CA CYS A 107 3.57 -3.33 3.79
C CYS A 107 4.89 -4.03 4.09
N ALA A 108 5.63 -3.55 5.09
CA ALA A 108 6.87 -4.20 5.51
C ALA A 108 6.61 -5.61 6.05
N GLU A 109 5.57 -5.77 6.87
CA GLU A 109 5.16 -7.08 7.36
C GLU A 109 4.87 -8.04 6.21
N GLY A 110 4.09 -7.59 5.21
CA GLY A 110 3.74 -8.41 4.06
C GLY A 110 4.93 -8.75 3.19
N PHE A 111 5.89 -7.84 3.05
CA PHE A 111 7.08 -8.06 2.25
C PHE A 111 7.97 -9.16 2.84
N TYR A 112 8.01 -9.27 4.17
CA TYR A 112 8.84 -10.25 4.88
C TYR A 112 8.03 -11.41 5.45
N ALA A 113 6.72 -11.48 5.18
CA ALA A 113 5.85 -12.51 5.73
C ALA A 113 6.14 -13.90 5.15
N ASP A 114 5.60 -14.91 5.80
CA ASP A 114 5.55 -16.26 5.25
C ASP A 114 4.68 -16.23 3.98
N PRO A 115 5.15 -16.78 2.85
CA PRO A 115 4.39 -16.76 1.59
C PRO A 115 2.98 -17.34 1.69
N ARG A 116 2.72 -18.22 2.66
CA ARG A 116 1.40 -18.80 2.89
C ARG A 116 0.38 -17.76 3.33
N GLN A 117 0.81 -16.59 3.77
CA GLN A 117 -0.06 -15.48 4.17
C GLN A 117 -0.36 -14.52 3.02
N GLY A 118 0.10 -14.84 1.80
CA GLY A 118 -0.21 -14.07 0.60
C GLY A 118 0.81 -13.00 0.23
N GLY A 119 1.82 -12.77 1.09
CA GLY A 119 2.91 -11.84 0.79
C GLY A 119 4.22 -12.57 0.55
N ASN A 120 5.30 -11.84 0.33
CA ASN A 120 6.66 -12.36 0.17
C ASN A 120 6.70 -13.52 -0.85
N LYS A 121 6.08 -13.30 -2.01
CA LYS A 121 5.91 -14.33 -3.03
C LYS A 121 7.24 -15.01 -3.34
N ASP A 122 7.24 -16.36 -3.33
CA ASP A 122 8.42 -17.19 -3.61
C ASP A 122 9.60 -16.86 -2.69
N THR A 123 9.32 -16.34 -1.49
CA THR A 123 10.33 -15.92 -0.51
C THR A 123 11.31 -14.88 -1.05
N ILE A 124 10.80 -13.94 -1.87
CA ILE A 124 11.62 -12.92 -2.53
C ILE A 124 12.45 -12.13 -1.51
N SER A 125 11.84 -11.63 -0.43
CA SER A 125 12.57 -10.84 0.56
C SER A 125 13.58 -11.67 1.32
N TRP A 126 13.25 -12.94 1.62
CA TRP A 126 14.18 -13.83 2.32
C TRP A 126 15.39 -14.14 1.45
N ARG A 127 15.20 -14.33 0.14
CA ARG A 127 16.31 -14.54 -0.78
C ARG A 127 17.19 -13.31 -0.92
N MET A 128 16.58 -12.12 -0.89
CA MET A 128 17.33 -10.86 -0.95
C MET A 128 18.29 -10.68 0.22
N VAL A 129 17.90 -11.17 1.41
CA VAL A 129 18.75 -11.08 2.61
C VAL A 129 19.50 -12.39 2.90
N GLY A 130 19.37 -13.37 2.02
CA GLY A 130 20.08 -14.65 2.17
C GLY A 130 19.48 -15.60 3.19
N PHE A 131 18.24 -15.37 3.63
CA PHE A 131 17.61 -16.17 4.68
C PHE A 131 17.49 -17.64 4.31
N GLU A 132 17.06 -17.94 3.08
CA GLU A 132 16.88 -19.32 2.61
C GLU A 132 18.18 -20.09 2.57
N GLU A 133 19.26 -19.42 2.26
CA GLU A 133 20.57 -20.05 2.06
C GLU A 133 21.20 -20.52 3.38
N ARG A 134 20.59 -20.12 4.49
CA ARG A 134 21.11 -20.45 5.83
C ARG A 134 20.51 -21.71 6.41
N ARG A 135 19.62 -22.33 5.66
CA ARG A 135 18.94 -23.54 6.10
C ARG A 135 19.72 -24.79 5.78
#